data_3cc1a501cc6b6ba9b727e941edac6ac5
#
_entry.id   3cc1a501cc6b6ba9b727e941edac6ac5
#
_cell.length_a   1.000
_cell.length_b   1.000
_cell.length_c   1.000
_cell.angle_alpha   90.00
_cell.angle_beta   90.00
_cell.angle_gamma   90.00
#
_symmetry.space_group_name_H-M   'P 1'
#
loop_
_entity.id
_entity.type
_entity.pdbx_description
1 polymer ?
#
loop_
_entity_poly.entity_id
_entity_poly.type
_entity_poly.pdbx_seq_one_letter_code
_entity_poly.pdbx_strand_id
1 'polypeptide(L)'
;MVVRMDDDRLPAEPGPPAPEAPNPDPLIAPPTTSLHAQRGRGGTVVALALAAILLFGTGSLFGRLSAPASGAGPIASPTSSAAPATSTGTGASAGPAASAGVPSWSLLDQAYELLRTNYVDPSGLDPTTLQQGAIRGLTDAVNDTGHTGYLTPQEVKARDQSLSGTFVGVGAVLDLRNNAATVVRVLPNSPAEKAGLRAGEVILRVDGASVAGQTIEQIVVKVRGPEGTSVTLGLQDLDGSERSLAIVRAKLTLPLVSWSLAPGTKDAVIRLESFSSGAAKAVVGAITAARAAGAAGIVLDLRANPGGYVNEAVDVASQFLGSGVVYISQDRSGKQVPHEVAGGGGATDIPLVVLVDGQTASSAEIVTGAIQDAGRATVVGETTYGTGTVVGTFPLSDGSAVTIGTERWLTPKGRAIWREGLTPDQTVALAQGVSFLVPDDFAALGAGGIAGTQDAQLQAALRSLDVAERAASGG
;
A
#
# COMPACT_ATOMS: atom_id res chain seq x y z
N MET A 1 -18.67 21.40 -55.41
CA MET A 1 -19.86 22.05 -55.99
C MET A 1 -20.44 22.93 -54.89
N VAL A 2 -20.11 24.21 -54.99
CA VAL A 2 -20.47 25.26 -54.02
C VAL A 2 -21.82 25.78 -54.41
N VAL A 3 -22.77 25.86 -53.48
CA VAL A 3 -24.00 26.65 -53.64
C VAL A 3 -24.05 27.67 -52.51
N ARG A 4 -23.82 28.91 -52.86
CA ARG A 4 -24.21 30.11 -52.11
C ARG A 4 -25.71 30.32 -52.29
N MET A 5 -26.40 30.71 -51.22
CA MET A 5 -27.64 31.50 -51.34
C MET A 5 -27.70 32.56 -50.25
N ASP A 6 -28.20 33.66 -50.63
CA ASP A 6 -28.11 35.04 -50.17
C ASP A 6 -28.87 35.37 -48.88
N ASP A 7 -28.39 36.41 -48.29
CA ASP A 7 -28.90 37.41 -47.35
C ASP A 7 -30.41 37.73 -47.48
N ASP A 8 -31.12 37.62 -46.35
CA ASP A 8 -32.31 38.45 -46.11
C ASP A 8 -32.39 38.85 -44.65
N ARG A 9 -32.07 40.11 -44.41
CA ARG A 9 -32.13 40.77 -43.10
C ARG A 9 -33.56 41.21 -42.80
N LEU A 10 -34.09 40.77 -41.68
CA LEU A 10 -35.19 41.46 -40.99
C LEU A 10 -34.67 41.99 -39.62
N PRO A 11 -35.18 43.19 -39.21
CA PRO A 11 -34.66 43.90 -38.05
C PRO A 11 -35.07 43.23 -36.71
N ALA A 12 -34.14 43.27 -35.76
CA ALA A 12 -34.30 42.72 -34.42
C ALA A 12 -35.27 43.56 -33.57
N GLU A 13 -36.22 42.91 -32.92
CA GLU A 13 -37.03 43.50 -31.84
C GLU A 13 -36.18 43.60 -30.53
N PRO A 14 -36.43 44.64 -29.72
CA PRO A 14 -35.70 44.82 -28.44
C PRO A 14 -36.19 43.81 -27.42
N GLY A 15 -35.23 43.07 -26.85
CA GLY A 15 -35.44 42.12 -25.77
C GLY A 15 -35.81 42.77 -24.43
N PRO A 16 -36.45 42.01 -23.51
CA PRO A 16 -36.90 42.52 -22.22
C PRO A 16 -35.70 42.91 -21.30
N PRO A 17 -35.92 43.86 -20.37
CA PRO A 17 -34.87 44.35 -19.48
C PRO A 17 -34.41 43.28 -18.52
N ALA A 18 -33.12 43.32 -18.18
CA ALA A 18 -32.46 42.43 -17.24
C ALA A 18 -33.05 42.57 -15.81
N PRO A 19 -33.14 41.49 -15.04
CA PRO A 19 -33.60 41.58 -13.67
C PRO A 19 -32.54 42.28 -12.77
N GLU A 20 -33.07 43.18 -11.95
CA GLU A 20 -32.36 43.96 -10.95
C GLU A 20 -31.67 43.06 -9.91
N ALA A 21 -30.43 43.34 -9.60
CA ALA A 21 -29.64 42.61 -8.60
C ALA A 21 -30.20 42.86 -7.17
N PRO A 22 -30.30 41.85 -6.32
CA PRO A 22 -30.75 42.04 -4.95
C PRO A 22 -29.71 42.78 -4.11
N ASN A 23 -30.25 43.75 -3.35
CA ASN A 23 -29.54 44.60 -2.38
C ASN A 23 -28.85 43.75 -1.29
N PRO A 24 -27.62 44.01 -0.86
CA PRO A 24 -27.00 43.29 0.19
C PRO A 24 -27.58 43.66 1.55
N ASP A 25 -28.02 42.61 2.31
CA ASP A 25 -28.47 42.74 3.69
C ASP A 25 -27.33 43.17 4.61
N PRO A 26 -27.62 43.93 5.70
CA PRO A 26 -26.60 44.45 6.59
C PRO A 26 -25.94 43.36 7.44
N LEU A 27 -24.61 43.43 7.51
CA LEU A 27 -23.71 42.61 8.33
C LEU A 27 -24.13 42.60 9.82
N ILE A 28 -24.61 41.48 10.30
CA ILE A 28 -24.70 41.21 11.75
C ILE A 28 -23.34 40.71 12.19
N ALA A 29 -22.66 41.50 13.03
CA ALA A 29 -21.41 41.11 13.68
C ALA A 29 -21.61 39.93 14.65
N PRO A 30 -20.75 38.90 14.63
CA PRO A 30 -20.82 37.84 15.64
C PRO A 30 -20.31 38.32 17.00
N PRO A 31 -20.82 37.78 18.11
CA PRO A 31 -20.41 38.16 19.45
C PRO A 31 -18.98 37.71 19.75
N THR A 32 -18.16 38.62 20.26
CA THR A 32 -16.82 38.34 20.77
C THR A 32 -16.91 37.49 22.04
N THR A 33 -16.64 36.20 21.90
CA THR A 33 -16.38 35.35 23.06
C THR A 33 -14.88 35.19 23.24
N SER A 34 -14.36 35.77 24.31
CA SER A 34 -12.97 35.58 24.73
C SER A 34 -12.74 34.13 25.13
N LEU A 35 -12.04 33.37 24.29
CA LEU A 35 -11.53 32.04 24.63
C LEU A 35 -10.14 32.20 25.26
N HIS A 36 -10.06 31.91 26.53
CA HIS A 36 -8.82 31.66 27.25
C HIS A 36 -8.02 30.56 26.54
N ALA A 37 -6.82 30.87 26.15
CA ALA A 37 -5.86 29.94 25.57
C ALA A 37 -5.43 28.92 26.64
N GLN A 38 -6.05 27.75 26.63
CA GLN A 38 -5.44 26.55 27.21
C GLN A 38 -4.43 25.99 26.21
N ARG A 39 -3.16 26.15 26.55
CA ARG A 39 -2.04 25.48 25.89
C ARG A 39 -2.13 23.98 26.16
N GLY A 40 -2.84 23.25 25.31
CA GLY A 40 -2.73 21.81 25.19
C GLY A 40 -1.49 21.49 24.33
N ARG A 41 -0.44 20.97 24.94
CA ARG A 41 0.68 20.33 24.24
C ARG A 41 0.16 18.98 23.70
N GLY A 42 -0.39 18.97 22.50
CA GLY A 42 -0.64 17.74 21.74
C GLY A 42 0.63 17.33 21.02
N GLY A 43 1.28 16.27 21.47
CA GLY A 43 2.39 15.65 20.74
C GLY A 43 1.87 15.08 19.43
N THR A 44 2.49 15.46 18.31
CA THR A 44 2.17 14.97 16.98
C THR A 44 2.92 13.68 16.74
N VAL A 45 2.19 12.60 16.56
CA VAL A 45 2.71 11.28 16.22
C VAL A 45 2.85 11.17 14.70
N VAL A 46 4.00 10.73 14.22
CA VAL A 46 4.36 10.65 12.80
C VAL A 46 4.25 9.23 12.31
N ALA A 47 3.45 9.01 11.27
CA ALA A 47 3.37 7.73 10.59
C ALA A 47 4.37 7.63 9.44
N LEU A 48 5.12 6.55 9.42
CA LEU A 48 5.99 6.13 8.33
C LEU A 48 5.18 5.27 7.33
N ALA A 49 4.26 5.87 6.58
CA ALA A 49 3.47 5.16 5.56
C ALA A 49 4.01 5.32 4.12
N LEU A 50 5.29 5.63 3.91
CA LEU A 50 5.75 6.19 2.63
C LEU A 50 6.56 5.26 1.71
N ALA A 51 6.88 4.03 2.09
CA ALA A 51 7.59 3.13 1.17
C ALA A 51 6.68 2.18 0.39
N ALA A 52 5.48 1.89 0.88
CA ALA A 52 4.62 0.83 0.33
C ALA A 52 3.63 1.30 -0.75
N ILE A 53 3.23 2.57 -0.77
CA ILE A 53 2.14 3.06 -1.65
C ILE A 53 2.54 3.15 -3.13
N LEU A 54 3.83 3.17 -3.46
CA LEU A 54 4.29 3.35 -4.84
C LEU A 54 4.37 2.07 -5.70
N LEU A 55 4.11 0.89 -5.14
CA LEU A 55 4.14 -0.35 -5.92
C LEU A 55 2.76 -0.86 -6.36
N PHE A 56 1.66 -0.35 -5.77
CA PHE A 56 0.31 -0.83 -6.05
C PHE A 56 -0.73 0.27 -6.34
N GLY A 57 -0.35 1.54 -6.38
CA GLY A 57 -1.27 2.69 -6.25
C GLY A 57 -1.72 3.40 -7.52
N THR A 58 -1.47 2.96 -8.75
CA THR A 58 -1.89 3.72 -9.95
C THR A 58 -3.17 3.23 -10.62
N GLY A 59 -3.83 2.21 -10.09
CA GLY A 59 -5.01 1.59 -10.72
C GLY A 59 -6.37 1.84 -10.08
N SER A 60 -6.48 2.38 -8.88
CA SER A 60 -7.75 2.24 -8.13
C SER A 60 -8.40 3.52 -7.59
N LEU A 61 -8.00 4.72 -8.00
CA LEU A 61 -8.58 5.95 -7.46
C LEU A 61 -9.67 6.63 -8.33
N PHE A 62 -10.14 6.02 -9.41
CA PHE A 62 -11.17 6.61 -10.28
C PHE A 62 -12.49 5.82 -10.35
N GLY A 63 -12.85 5.04 -9.35
CA GLY A 63 -14.02 4.16 -9.39
C GLY A 63 -15.08 4.29 -8.30
N ARG A 64 -15.06 5.31 -7.44
CA ARG A 64 -16.13 5.47 -6.43
C ARG A 64 -16.63 6.90 -6.29
N LEU A 65 -17.35 7.36 -7.29
CA LEU A 65 -18.31 8.46 -7.13
C LEU A 65 -19.58 8.13 -7.92
N SER A 66 -20.69 8.01 -7.18
CA SER A 66 -22.07 8.14 -7.60
C SER A 66 -22.75 6.93 -8.28
N ALA A 67 -23.51 6.18 -7.51
CA ALA A 67 -24.78 5.63 -7.98
C ALA A 67 -25.88 5.95 -6.94
N PRO A 68 -27.02 6.54 -7.35
CA PRO A 68 -28.13 6.82 -6.44
C PRO A 68 -28.95 5.55 -6.16
N ALA A 69 -29.38 5.44 -4.92
CA ALA A 69 -30.34 4.42 -4.50
C ALA A 69 -31.67 4.60 -5.22
N SER A 70 -32.14 3.59 -5.92
CA SER A 70 -33.53 3.48 -6.35
C SER A 70 -34.12 2.19 -5.81
N GLY A 71 -35.12 2.34 -4.96
CA GLY A 71 -35.85 1.24 -4.39
C GLY A 71 -36.75 0.55 -5.43
N ALA A 72 -36.87 -0.76 -5.32
CA ALA A 72 -37.97 -1.52 -5.91
C ALA A 72 -38.37 -2.65 -4.95
N GLY A 73 -39.65 -2.71 -4.68
CA GLY A 73 -40.29 -3.64 -3.80
C GLY A 73 -40.45 -5.06 -4.39
N PRO A 74 -41.09 -5.96 -3.64
CA PRO A 74 -40.98 -7.41 -3.86
C PRO A 74 -41.95 -7.91 -4.94
N ILE A 75 -41.47 -8.80 -5.80
CA ILE A 75 -42.33 -9.57 -6.71
C ILE A 75 -42.24 -11.05 -6.37
N ALA A 76 -43.41 -11.66 -6.24
CA ALA A 76 -43.68 -12.99 -5.80
C ALA A 76 -43.16 -14.08 -6.76
N SER A 77 -42.80 -15.23 -6.18
CA SER A 77 -42.57 -16.51 -6.85
C SER A 77 -43.84 -17.14 -7.42
N PRO A 78 -43.80 -17.87 -8.51
CA PRO A 78 -44.74 -18.96 -8.73
C PRO A 78 -44.05 -20.32 -8.56
N THR A 79 -44.64 -21.10 -7.67
CA THR A 79 -44.49 -22.55 -7.56
C THR A 79 -45.04 -23.23 -8.83
N SER A 80 -44.30 -24.17 -9.39
CA SER A 80 -44.89 -25.22 -10.24
C SER A 80 -44.16 -26.52 -9.99
N SER A 81 -44.97 -27.47 -9.55
CA SER A 81 -44.70 -28.88 -9.35
C SER A 81 -44.86 -29.63 -10.68
N ALA A 82 -43.94 -30.51 -11.03
CA ALA A 82 -44.20 -31.66 -11.87
C ALA A 82 -43.16 -32.77 -11.66
N ALA A 83 -43.63 -33.94 -11.46
CA ALA A 83 -42.92 -35.20 -11.16
C ALA A 83 -42.39 -35.92 -12.44
N PRO A 84 -41.77 -37.10 -12.32
CA PRO A 84 -40.57 -37.48 -13.05
C PRO A 84 -40.87 -38.28 -14.35
N ALA A 85 -39.97 -38.12 -15.33
CA ALA A 85 -39.88 -39.01 -16.48
C ALA A 85 -38.48 -39.66 -16.54
N THR A 86 -38.45 -40.95 -16.34
CA THR A 86 -37.34 -41.84 -16.66
C THR A 86 -37.07 -41.83 -18.16
N SER A 87 -35.85 -41.58 -18.59
CA SER A 87 -35.33 -42.02 -19.88
C SER A 87 -33.88 -42.44 -19.74
N THR A 88 -33.68 -43.71 -19.99
CA THR A 88 -32.42 -44.37 -20.32
C THR A 88 -31.83 -43.77 -21.60
N GLY A 89 -30.57 -43.41 -21.58
CA GLY A 89 -29.91 -42.94 -22.80
C GLY A 89 -28.43 -42.67 -22.65
N THR A 90 -27.62 -43.65 -23.01
CA THR A 90 -26.33 -43.58 -23.69
C THR A 90 -25.30 -42.55 -23.19
N GLY A 91 -24.15 -43.07 -22.78
CA GLY A 91 -22.94 -42.34 -22.45
C GLY A 91 -22.54 -41.37 -23.56
N ALA A 92 -22.59 -40.10 -23.21
CA ALA A 92 -21.88 -39.07 -23.94
C ALA A 92 -20.45 -38.99 -23.36
N SER A 93 -19.50 -39.45 -24.16
CA SER A 93 -18.08 -39.17 -24.00
C SER A 93 -17.92 -37.68 -23.75
N ALA A 94 -17.32 -37.29 -22.64
CA ALA A 94 -16.88 -35.91 -22.42
C ALA A 94 -15.93 -35.57 -23.59
N GLY A 95 -16.41 -34.75 -24.50
CA GLY A 95 -15.58 -34.16 -25.54
C GLY A 95 -14.44 -33.36 -24.90
N PRO A 96 -13.31 -33.25 -25.59
CA PRO A 96 -12.20 -32.47 -25.07
C PRO A 96 -12.69 -31.06 -24.74
N ALA A 97 -12.32 -30.57 -23.55
CA ALA A 97 -12.59 -29.21 -23.16
C ALA A 97 -12.20 -28.28 -24.32
N ALA A 98 -13.17 -27.48 -24.77
CA ALA A 98 -12.94 -26.53 -25.85
C ALA A 98 -11.66 -25.77 -25.55
N SER A 99 -10.63 -25.93 -26.36
CA SER A 99 -9.43 -25.13 -26.30
C SER A 99 -9.91 -23.70 -26.47
N ALA A 100 -9.71 -22.86 -25.42
CA ALA A 100 -9.99 -21.45 -25.50
C ALA A 100 -9.26 -20.93 -26.73
N GLY A 101 -10.00 -20.42 -27.72
CA GLY A 101 -9.43 -19.98 -28.99
C GLY A 101 -8.36 -18.92 -28.73
N VAL A 102 -7.22 -19.05 -29.40
CA VAL A 102 -6.17 -18.02 -29.32
C VAL A 102 -6.78 -16.71 -29.85
N PRO A 103 -6.70 -15.59 -29.10
CA PRO A 103 -7.24 -14.32 -29.56
C PRO A 103 -6.62 -13.91 -30.91
N SER A 104 -7.45 -13.40 -31.83
CA SER A 104 -6.91 -12.80 -33.05
C SER A 104 -6.45 -11.37 -32.76
N TRP A 105 -5.18 -11.12 -32.91
CA TRP A 105 -4.60 -9.78 -32.73
C TRP A 105 -4.90 -8.81 -33.89
N SER A 106 -5.44 -9.33 -35.01
CA SER A 106 -5.79 -8.53 -36.20
C SER A 106 -6.75 -7.37 -35.92
N LEU A 107 -7.60 -7.49 -34.88
CA LEU A 107 -8.47 -6.38 -34.46
C LEU A 107 -7.70 -5.24 -33.80
N LEU A 108 -6.61 -5.54 -33.09
CA LEU A 108 -5.72 -4.51 -32.54
C LEU A 108 -4.98 -3.78 -33.66
N ASP A 109 -4.50 -4.51 -34.67
CA ASP A 109 -3.86 -3.92 -35.84
C ASP A 109 -4.82 -3.02 -36.60
N GLN A 110 -6.07 -3.47 -36.82
CA GLN A 110 -7.11 -2.65 -37.45
C GLN A 110 -7.43 -1.38 -36.64
N ALA A 111 -7.56 -1.51 -35.32
CA ALA A 111 -7.81 -0.36 -34.44
C ALA A 111 -6.66 0.65 -34.46
N TYR A 112 -5.41 0.16 -34.44
CA TYR A 112 -4.22 1.02 -34.58
C TYR A 112 -4.21 1.76 -35.91
N GLU A 113 -4.45 1.09 -37.04
CA GLU A 113 -4.49 1.71 -38.36
C GLU A 113 -5.63 2.74 -38.50
N LEU A 114 -6.79 2.48 -37.90
CA LEU A 114 -7.88 3.47 -37.85
C LEU A 114 -7.50 4.71 -37.06
N LEU A 115 -6.85 4.56 -35.89
CA LEU A 115 -6.33 5.67 -35.12
C LEU A 115 -5.30 6.46 -35.92
N ARG A 116 -4.31 5.79 -36.48
CA ARG A 116 -3.23 6.40 -37.26
C ARG A 116 -3.75 7.20 -38.45
N THR A 117 -4.85 6.73 -39.07
CA THR A 117 -5.39 7.34 -40.28
C THR A 117 -6.39 8.47 -40.00
N ASN A 118 -7.16 8.36 -38.91
CA ASN A 118 -8.33 9.21 -38.70
C ASN A 118 -8.25 10.09 -37.44
N TYR A 119 -7.31 9.86 -36.54
CA TYR A 119 -7.26 10.64 -35.31
C TYR A 119 -6.86 12.10 -35.61
N VAL A 120 -7.60 13.01 -35.01
CA VAL A 120 -7.50 14.46 -35.30
C VAL A 120 -6.18 15.08 -34.87
N ASP A 121 -5.53 14.52 -33.82
CA ASP A 121 -4.25 14.99 -33.32
C ASP A 121 -3.17 13.89 -33.40
N PRO A 122 -2.41 13.80 -34.52
CA PRO A 122 -1.37 12.78 -34.67
C PRO A 122 -0.26 12.83 -33.60
N SER A 123 -0.07 13.98 -32.93
CA SER A 123 0.96 14.13 -31.88
C SER A 123 0.65 13.31 -30.64
N GLY A 124 -0.62 12.93 -30.42
CA GLY A 124 -1.05 12.03 -29.34
C GLY A 124 -0.85 10.55 -29.63
N LEU A 125 -0.39 10.17 -30.83
CA LEU A 125 -0.22 8.77 -31.27
C LEU A 125 1.23 8.30 -31.09
N ASP A 126 1.76 8.38 -29.86
CA ASP A 126 3.06 7.77 -29.54
C ASP A 126 2.97 6.24 -29.58
N PRO A 127 3.72 5.55 -30.46
CA PRO A 127 3.61 4.10 -30.62
C PRO A 127 3.95 3.34 -29.33
N THR A 128 4.91 3.83 -28.55
CA THR A 128 5.31 3.21 -27.27
C THR A 128 4.19 3.27 -26.25
N THR A 129 3.56 4.43 -26.13
CA THR A 129 2.42 4.62 -25.21
C THR A 129 1.23 3.75 -25.60
N LEU A 130 0.91 3.68 -26.91
CA LEU A 130 -0.18 2.85 -27.42
C LEU A 130 0.09 1.35 -27.19
N GLN A 131 1.32 0.87 -27.46
CA GLN A 131 1.71 -0.51 -27.20
C GLN A 131 1.62 -0.86 -25.72
N GLN A 132 2.15 -0.01 -24.84
CA GLN A 132 2.06 -0.20 -23.39
C GLN A 132 0.60 -0.23 -22.91
N GLY A 133 -0.24 0.67 -23.44
CA GLY A 133 -1.68 0.69 -23.18
C GLY A 133 -2.39 -0.60 -23.59
N ALA A 134 -2.05 -1.15 -24.77
CA ALA A 134 -2.61 -2.42 -25.25
C ALA A 134 -2.22 -3.61 -24.34
N ILE A 135 -0.93 -3.69 -23.94
CA ILE A 135 -0.46 -4.74 -23.02
C ILE A 135 -1.12 -4.60 -21.64
N ARG A 136 -1.23 -3.37 -21.12
CA ARG A 136 -1.97 -3.12 -19.87
C ARG A 136 -3.42 -3.59 -19.98
N GLY A 137 -4.12 -3.23 -21.04
CA GLY A 137 -5.49 -3.68 -21.28
C GLY A 137 -5.62 -5.20 -21.31
N LEU A 138 -4.63 -5.91 -21.88
CA LEU A 138 -4.58 -7.38 -21.88
C LEU A 138 -4.44 -7.94 -20.46
N THR A 139 -3.53 -7.40 -19.67
CA THR A 139 -3.31 -7.87 -18.29
C THR A 139 -4.47 -7.50 -17.37
N ASP A 140 -5.05 -6.31 -17.54
CA ASP A 140 -6.20 -5.85 -16.75
C ASP A 140 -7.45 -6.71 -17.02
N ALA A 141 -7.61 -7.23 -18.25
CA ALA A 141 -8.72 -8.11 -18.61
C ALA A 141 -8.71 -9.47 -17.85
N VAL A 142 -7.57 -9.87 -17.28
CA VAL A 142 -7.47 -11.05 -16.39
C VAL A 142 -8.19 -10.80 -15.06
N ASN A 143 -8.43 -9.53 -14.70
CA ASN A 143 -9.07 -9.12 -13.45
C ASN A 143 -8.39 -9.66 -12.17
N ASP A 144 -7.06 -9.74 -12.21
CA ASP A 144 -6.19 -10.11 -11.08
C ASP A 144 -5.42 -8.86 -10.61
N THR A 145 -6.18 -7.88 -10.13
CA THR A 145 -5.67 -6.55 -9.77
C THR A 145 -4.60 -6.65 -8.68
N GLY A 146 -3.45 -6.03 -8.93
CA GLY A 146 -2.32 -6.00 -8.01
C GLY A 146 -1.33 -7.16 -8.15
N HIS A 147 -1.63 -8.21 -8.93
CA HIS A 147 -0.76 -9.36 -9.11
C HIS A 147 -0.36 -9.57 -10.57
N THR A 148 -1.36 -9.69 -11.46
CA THR A 148 -1.11 -9.77 -12.90
C THR A 148 -1.18 -8.38 -13.50
N GLY A 149 -0.08 -7.95 -14.16
CA GLY A 149 0.02 -6.60 -14.68
C GLY A 149 1.23 -6.40 -15.59
N TYR A 150 1.25 -5.27 -16.29
CA TYR A 150 2.37 -4.86 -17.11
C TYR A 150 3.23 -3.84 -16.36
N LEU A 151 4.54 -4.01 -16.43
CA LEU A 151 5.55 -3.09 -15.91
C LEU A 151 6.36 -2.51 -17.06
N THR A 152 6.44 -1.20 -17.15
CA THR A 152 7.40 -0.51 -18.03
C THR A 152 8.84 -0.79 -17.60
N PRO A 153 9.85 -0.56 -18.46
CA PRO A 153 11.26 -0.73 -18.07
C PRO A 153 11.65 0.06 -16.81
N GLN A 154 11.06 1.24 -16.62
CA GLN A 154 11.27 2.06 -15.42
C GLN A 154 10.64 1.43 -14.18
N GLU A 155 9.41 0.89 -14.29
CA GLU A 155 8.72 0.21 -13.19
C GLU A 155 9.42 -1.10 -12.81
N VAL A 156 9.96 -1.87 -13.78
CA VAL A 156 10.80 -3.05 -13.51
C VAL A 156 11.99 -2.65 -12.65
N LYS A 157 12.75 -1.63 -13.09
CA LYS A 157 13.91 -1.15 -12.34
C LYS A 157 13.57 -0.65 -10.93
N ALA A 158 12.46 0.07 -10.79
CA ALA A 158 11.99 0.54 -9.48
C ALA A 158 11.60 -0.62 -8.56
N ARG A 159 10.93 -1.65 -9.10
CA ARG A 159 10.58 -2.86 -8.36
C ARG A 159 11.81 -3.63 -7.90
N ASP A 160 12.79 -3.84 -8.79
CA ASP A 160 14.03 -4.54 -8.45
C ASP A 160 14.79 -3.82 -7.35
N GLN A 161 14.86 -2.48 -7.43
CA GLN A 161 15.44 -1.65 -6.38
C GLN A 161 14.71 -1.83 -5.04
N SER A 162 13.37 -1.80 -5.04
CA SER A 162 12.56 -2.01 -3.85
C SER A 162 12.79 -3.39 -3.24
N LEU A 163 12.74 -4.45 -4.05
CA LEU A 163 12.98 -5.82 -3.60
C LEU A 163 14.42 -6.04 -3.09
N SER A 164 15.40 -5.28 -3.60
CA SER A 164 16.77 -5.29 -3.06
C SER A 164 16.91 -4.49 -1.76
N GLY A 165 15.85 -3.88 -1.23
CA GLY A 165 15.89 -3.02 -0.04
C GLY A 165 16.63 -1.71 -0.28
N THR A 166 16.78 -1.31 -1.56
CA THR A 166 17.51 -0.09 -1.93
C THR A 166 16.63 0.85 -2.74
N PHE A 167 16.88 2.13 -2.64
CA PHE A 167 16.24 3.15 -3.48
C PHE A 167 17.22 4.28 -3.80
N VAL A 168 16.92 5.03 -4.86
CA VAL A 168 17.70 6.22 -5.18
C VAL A 168 16.92 7.46 -4.73
N GLY A 169 17.56 8.29 -3.91
CA GLY A 169 16.94 9.48 -3.38
C GLY A 169 17.89 10.33 -2.55
N VAL A 170 17.30 11.25 -1.77
CA VAL A 170 18.06 12.14 -0.89
C VAL A 170 18.17 11.62 0.55
N GLY A 171 17.25 10.74 1.00
CA GLY A 171 17.26 10.19 2.36
C GLY A 171 16.52 11.07 3.36
N ALA A 172 15.35 11.60 2.96
CA ALA A 172 14.45 12.33 3.85
C ALA A 172 13.06 11.69 3.82
N VAL A 173 12.40 11.68 4.96
CA VAL A 173 10.99 11.29 5.12
C VAL A 173 10.17 12.56 5.22
N LEU A 174 9.10 12.63 4.43
CA LEU A 174 8.22 13.79 4.33
C LEU A 174 6.82 13.45 4.83
N ASP A 175 6.14 14.44 5.40
CA ASP A 175 4.74 14.38 5.79
C ASP A 175 4.04 15.72 5.52
N LEU A 176 2.71 15.70 5.33
CA LEU A 176 1.92 16.93 5.27
C LEU A 176 1.51 17.37 6.67
N ARG A 177 2.17 18.41 7.18
CA ARG A 177 1.80 19.04 8.45
C ARG A 177 1.25 20.43 8.20
N ASN A 178 0.03 20.69 8.68
CA ASN A 178 -0.65 21.96 8.41
C ASN A 178 -0.69 22.31 6.92
N ASN A 179 -0.92 21.31 6.07
CA ASN A 179 -0.94 21.44 4.61
C ASN A 179 0.40 21.87 3.98
N ALA A 180 1.52 21.67 4.69
CA ALA A 180 2.87 21.97 4.24
C ALA A 180 3.74 20.71 4.23
N ALA A 181 4.52 20.50 3.18
CA ALA A 181 5.44 19.38 3.06
C ALA A 181 6.60 19.52 4.05
N THR A 182 6.52 18.85 5.16
CA THR A 182 7.47 18.94 6.27
C THR A 182 8.42 17.75 6.29
N VAL A 183 9.70 17.98 6.47
CA VAL A 183 10.70 16.95 6.73
C VAL A 183 10.47 16.42 8.14
N VAL A 184 10.03 15.17 8.26
CA VAL A 184 9.77 14.56 9.57
C VAL A 184 10.97 13.80 10.10
N ARG A 185 11.78 13.26 9.20
CA ARG A 185 13.03 12.58 9.56
C ARG A 185 14.05 12.66 8.43
N VAL A 186 15.33 12.71 8.80
CA VAL A 186 16.46 12.57 7.88
C VAL A 186 17.17 11.26 8.20
N LEU A 187 17.42 10.45 7.18
CA LEU A 187 18.06 9.15 7.35
C LEU A 187 19.56 9.34 7.69
N PRO A 188 20.09 8.57 8.65
CA PRO A 188 21.52 8.62 8.97
C PRO A 188 22.39 8.28 7.77
N ASN A 189 23.52 8.96 7.66
CA ASN A 189 24.51 8.81 6.57
C ASN A 189 23.98 9.13 5.17
N SER A 190 22.78 9.68 5.04
CA SER A 190 22.16 10.02 3.76
C SER A 190 22.75 11.28 3.13
N PRO A 191 22.52 11.50 1.81
CA PRO A 191 22.84 12.78 1.17
C PRO A 191 22.14 13.97 1.81
N ALA A 192 20.90 13.81 2.28
CA ALA A 192 20.14 14.87 2.95
C ALA A 192 20.81 15.29 4.27
N GLU A 193 21.23 14.31 5.09
CA GLU A 193 21.97 14.61 6.34
C GLU A 193 23.30 15.32 6.04
N LYS A 194 24.08 14.78 5.09
CA LYS A 194 25.36 15.39 4.69
C LYS A 194 25.22 16.80 4.14
N ALA A 195 24.11 17.09 3.47
CA ALA A 195 23.78 18.42 2.98
C ALA A 195 23.26 19.35 4.08
N GLY A 196 22.93 18.83 5.27
CA GLY A 196 22.44 19.61 6.41
C GLY A 196 20.93 19.88 6.39
N LEU A 197 20.14 19.00 5.76
CA LEU A 197 18.69 18.98 5.89
C LEU A 197 18.32 18.56 7.32
N ARG A 198 17.29 19.16 7.91
CA ARG A 198 16.88 18.90 9.29
C ARG A 198 15.41 18.51 9.37
N ALA A 199 15.08 17.70 10.36
CA ALA A 199 13.69 17.45 10.71
C ALA A 199 13.01 18.74 11.20
N GLY A 200 11.75 18.93 10.79
CA GLY A 200 10.95 20.12 11.06
C GLY A 200 11.01 21.18 9.97
N GLU A 201 11.98 21.16 9.06
CA GLU A 201 12.02 22.08 7.92
C GLU A 201 10.87 21.81 6.94
N VAL A 202 10.36 22.88 6.31
CA VAL A 202 9.27 22.80 5.33
C VAL A 202 9.84 22.95 3.92
N ILE A 203 9.46 22.06 3.02
CA ILE A 203 9.80 22.16 1.60
C ILE A 203 8.81 23.09 0.90
N LEU A 204 9.29 24.22 0.41
CA LEU A 204 8.52 25.22 -0.33
C LEU A 204 8.62 25.01 -1.85
N ARG A 205 9.79 24.58 -2.32
CA ARG A 205 10.10 24.41 -3.75
C ARG A 205 10.98 23.18 -4.00
N VAL A 206 10.82 22.58 -5.16
CA VAL A 206 11.71 21.55 -5.69
C VAL A 206 12.16 21.99 -7.09
N ASP A 207 13.47 22.12 -7.31
CA ASP A 207 14.09 22.64 -8.53
C ASP A 207 13.45 23.97 -9.01
N GLY A 208 13.20 24.87 -8.06
CA GLY A 208 12.58 26.19 -8.27
C GLY A 208 11.06 26.18 -8.39
N ALA A 209 10.42 25.02 -8.65
CA ALA A 209 8.97 24.92 -8.76
C ALA A 209 8.31 24.81 -7.39
N SER A 210 7.25 25.60 -7.12
CA SER A 210 6.48 25.53 -5.88
C SER A 210 5.81 24.15 -5.72
N VAL A 211 5.75 23.68 -4.47
CA VAL A 211 5.07 22.44 -4.08
C VAL A 211 3.78 22.68 -3.28
N ALA A 212 3.38 23.93 -3.12
CA ALA A 212 2.16 24.28 -2.40
C ALA A 212 0.91 23.59 -3.01
N GLY A 213 0.10 22.98 -2.14
CA GLY A 213 -1.13 22.27 -2.56
C GLY A 213 -0.90 20.93 -3.25
N GLN A 214 0.34 20.44 -3.34
CA GLN A 214 0.65 19.12 -3.88
C GLN A 214 0.60 18.05 -2.80
N THR A 215 0.28 16.81 -3.20
CA THR A 215 0.37 15.66 -2.28
C THR A 215 1.81 15.27 -2.05
N ILE A 216 2.08 14.54 -0.96
CA ILE A 216 3.44 14.05 -0.65
C ILE A 216 4.00 13.19 -1.80
N GLU A 217 3.16 12.36 -2.43
CA GLU A 217 3.57 11.50 -3.55
C GLU A 217 4.04 12.35 -4.74
N GLN A 218 3.32 13.41 -5.08
CA GLN A 218 3.70 14.33 -6.15
C GLN A 218 5.03 15.04 -5.85
N ILE A 219 5.26 15.40 -4.61
CA ILE A 219 6.51 16.03 -4.16
C ILE A 219 7.66 15.01 -4.20
N VAL A 220 7.43 13.81 -3.68
CA VAL A 220 8.43 12.72 -3.68
C VAL A 220 8.87 12.36 -5.09
N VAL A 221 7.95 12.31 -6.07
CA VAL A 221 8.29 12.07 -7.48
C VAL A 221 9.26 13.14 -8.01
N LYS A 222 9.10 14.41 -7.64
CA LYS A 222 10.00 15.50 -8.03
C LYS A 222 11.36 15.44 -7.33
N VAL A 223 11.36 15.05 -6.04
CA VAL A 223 12.60 14.93 -5.24
C VAL A 223 13.42 13.72 -5.70
N ARG A 224 12.77 12.63 -6.12
CA ARG A 224 13.45 11.46 -6.70
C ARG A 224 14.02 11.75 -8.08
N GLY A 225 14.92 10.90 -8.54
CA GLY A 225 15.54 10.98 -9.87
C GLY A 225 16.72 10.03 -9.99
N PRO A 226 17.43 10.03 -11.13
CA PRO A 226 18.59 9.15 -11.34
C PRO A 226 19.70 9.38 -10.30
N GLU A 227 20.41 8.31 -9.95
CA GLU A 227 21.58 8.38 -9.07
C GLU A 227 22.64 9.34 -9.62
N GLY A 228 23.30 10.08 -8.76
CA GLY A 228 24.30 11.08 -9.11
C GLY A 228 23.76 12.41 -9.62
N THR A 229 22.44 12.53 -9.86
CA THR A 229 21.83 13.82 -10.23
C THR A 229 21.55 14.68 -8.99
N SER A 230 21.53 15.99 -9.16
CA SER A 230 21.21 16.93 -8.07
C SER A 230 19.74 17.31 -8.08
N VAL A 231 19.19 17.57 -6.89
CA VAL A 231 17.90 18.26 -6.68
C VAL A 231 18.14 19.47 -5.78
N THR A 232 17.48 20.58 -6.07
CA THR A 232 17.54 21.78 -5.25
C THR A 232 16.22 21.94 -4.49
N LEU A 233 16.29 21.92 -3.15
CA LEU A 233 15.14 22.15 -2.28
C LEU A 233 15.15 23.60 -1.80
N GLY A 234 14.07 24.32 -2.01
CA GLY A 234 13.78 25.58 -1.33
C GLY A 234 13.09 25.26 -0.01
N LEU A 235 13.72 25.58 1.10
CA LEU A 235 13.33 25.20 2.45
C LEU A 235 12.94 26.44 3.27
N GLN A 236 11.97 26.28 4.18
CA GLN A 236 11.78 27.17 5.31
C GLN A 236 12.33 26.48 6.56
N ASP A 237 13.30 27.13 7.19
CA ASP A 237 13.94 26.65 8.41
C ASP A 237 13.01 26.85 9.64
N LEU A 238 13.39 26.29 10.78
CA LEU A 238 12.62 26.32 12.02
C LEU A 238 12.41 27.73 12.58
N ASP A 239 13.29 28.68 12.23
CA ASP A 239 13.20 30.11 12.59
C ASP A 239 12.36 30.93 11.59
N GLY A 240 11.82 30.31 10.54
CA GLY A 240 11.04 30.92 9.48
C GLY A 240 11.86 31.50 8.32
N SER A 241 13.18 31.46 8.38
CA SER A 241 14.05 31.91 7.27
C SER A 241 13.98 30.93 6.11
N GLU A 242 14.14 31.47 4.89
CA GLU A 242 14.21 30.61 3.67
C GLU A 242 15.66 30.37 3.27
N ARG A 243 15.95 29.13 2.88
CA ARG A 243 17.25 28.74 2.32
C ARG A 243 17.08 27.80 1.13
N SER A 244 18.11 27.70 0.32
CA SER A 244 18.18 26.73 -0.78
C SER A 244 19.23 25.69 -0.47
N LEU A 245 18.92 24.41 -0.72
CA LEU A 245 19.77 23.27 -0.42
C LEU A 245 19.86 22.35 -1.63
N ALA A 246 21.05 22.24 -2.22
CA ALA A 246 21.30 21.28 -3.29
C ALA A 246 21.76 19.94 -2.70
N ILE A 247 21.11 18.85 -3.12
CA ILE A 247 21.39 17.50 -2.62
C ILE A 247 21.61 16.58 -3.81
N VAL A 248 22.74 15.86 -3.82
CA VAL A 248 23.03 14.84 -4.85
C VAL A 248 22.32 13.55 -4.46
N ARG A 249 21.49 13.02 -5.36
CA ARG A 249 20.79 11.75 -5.16
C ARG A 249 21.77 10.59 -5.13
N ALA A 250 21.61 9.69 -4.18
CA ALA A 250 22.43 8.49 -4.06
C ALA A 250 21.57 7.25 -3.85
N LYS A 251 22.16 6.09 -4.11
CA LYS A 251 21.59 4.81 -3.70
C LYS A 251 21.63 4.71 -2.18
N LEU A 252 20.48 4.47 -1.59
CA LEU A 252 20.25 4.37 -0.15
C LEU A 252 19.72 2.97 0.17
N THR A 253 20.09 2.46 1.33
CA THR A 253 19.48 1.24 1.88
C THR A 253 18.57 1.68 3.03
N LEU A 254 17.29 1.31 2.94
CA LEU A 254 16.37 1.51 4.06
C LEU A 254 16.63 0.45 5.13
N PRO A 255 16.58 0.81 6.42
CA PRO A 255 16.48 -0.19 7.46
C PRO A 255 15.22 -1.04 7.21
N LEU A 256 15.40 -2.35 7.04
CA LEU A 256 14.28 -3.28 6.85
C LEU A 256 13.52 -3.53 8.14
N VAL A 257 14.19 -3.36 9.27
CA VAL A 257 13.65 -3.60 10.61
C VAL A 257 14.03 -2.43 11.50
N SER A 258 13.06 -1.91 12.23
CA SER A 258 13.26 -1.07 13.40
C SER A 258 12.72 -1.80 14.64
N TRP A 259 13.35 -1.57 15.81
CA TRP A 259 12.87 -2.15 17.05
C TRP A 259 13.20 -1.26 18.25
N SER A 260 12.35 -1.34 19.27
CA SER A 260 12.59 -0.69 20.58
C SER A 260 11.76 -1.40 21.63
N LEU A 261 12.19 -1.28 22.90
CA LEU A 261 11.33 -1.63 24.03
C LEU A 261 10.18 -0.59 24.09
N ALA A 262 8.95 -1.07 24.27
CA ALA A 262 7.80 -0.21 24.49
C ALA A 262 7.97 0.56 25.82
N PRO A 263 7.82 1.89 25.84
CA PRO A 263 8.06 2.70 27.03
C PRO A 263 7.27 2.24 28.25
N GLY A 264 7.99 1.98 29.35
CA GLY A 264 7.41 1.51 30.62
C GLY A 264 7.12 0.02 30.70
N THR A 265 7.52 -0.77 29.69
CA THR A 265 7.39 -2.22 29.65
C THR A 265 8.73 -2.91 29.39
N LYS A 266 8.72 -4.26 29.37
CA LYS A 266 9.83 -5.06 28.85
C LYS A 266 9.49 -5.69 27.49
N ASP A 267 8.50 -5.19 26.78
CA ASP A 267 8.03 -5.74 25.52
C ASP A 267 8.76 -5.07 24.36
N ALA A 268 9.35 -5.87 23.50
CA ALA A 268 9.98 -5.36 22.29
C ALA A 268 8.94 -5.24 21.17
N VAL A 269 8.84 -4.08 20.55
CA VAL A 269 8.14 -3.91 19.28
C VAL A 269 9.18 -4.02 18.18
N ILE A 270 9.04 -5.03 17.33
CA ILE A 270 9.89 -5.27 16.15
C ILE A 270 9.03 -5.04 14.91
N ARG A 271 9.32 -3.97 14.20
CA ARG A 271 8.63 -3.63 12.96
C ARG A 271 9.45 -4.09 11.76
N LEU A 272 8.83 -4.84 10.87
CA LEU A 272 9.38 -5.24 9.58
C LEU A 272 8.71 -4.43 8.46
N GLU A 273 9.47 -3.64 7.73
CA GLU A 273 8.95 -2.73 6.68
C GLU A 273 8.59 -3.47 5.38
N SER A 274 9.39 -4.47 4.99
CA SER A 274 9.15 -5.30 3.80
C SER A 274 9.98 -6.58 3.85
N PHE A 275 9.58 -7.57 3.05
CA PHE A 275 10.33 -8.82 2.86
C PHE A 275 11.35 -8.69 1.71
N SER A 276 12.09 -7.59 1.69
CA SER A 276 13.21 -7.39 0.78
C SER A 276 14.40 -8.28 1.16
N SER A 277 15.39 -8.38 0.26
CA SER A 277 16.58 -9.20 0.49
C SER A 277 17.27 -8.86 1.81
N GLY A 278 17.45 -9.85 2.67
CA GLY A 278 18.04 -9.73 4.01
C GLY A 278 17.06 -9.41 5.13
N ALA A 279 15.76 -9.41 4.89
CA ALA A 279 14.72 -9.16 5.90
C ALA A 279 14.82 -10.16 7.06
N ALA A 280 14.94 -11.44 6.78
CA ALA A 280 15.08 -12.48 7.80
C ALA A 280 16.31 -12.25 8.67
N LYS A 281 17.46 -11.94 8.09
CA LYS A 281 18.66 -11.60 8.83
C LYS A 281 18.48 -10.38 9.72
N ALA A 282 17.78 -9.35 9.24
CA ALA A 282 17.49 -8.16 10.03
C ALA A 282 16.56 -8.45 11.20
N VAL A 283 15.53 -9.30 11.00
CA VAL A 283 14.64 -9.78 12.08
C VAL A 283 15.42 -10.58 13.13
N VAL A 284 16.29 -11.49 12.72
CA VAL A 284 17.18 -12.24 13.65
C VAL A 284 18.03 -11.29 14.49
N GLY A 285 18.60 -10.26 13.85
CA GLY A 285 19.37 -9.22 14.55
C GLY A 285 18.55 -8.47 15.60
N ALA A 286 17.32 -8.08 15.24
CA ALA A 286 16.40 -7.39 16.14
C ALA A 286 15.96 -8.29 17.31
N ILE A 287 15.61 -9.55 17.06
CA ILE A 287 15.29 -10.54 18.10
C ILE A 287 16.46 -10.69 19.08
N THR A 288 17.68 -10.85 18.54
CA THR A 288 18.89 -11.00 19.36
C THR A 288 19.12 -9.78 20.24
N ALA A 289 18.98 -8.57 19.67
CA ALA A 289 19.17 -7.31 20.38
C ALA A 289 18.06 -7.09 21.43
N ALA A 290 16.80 -7.40 21.11
CA ALA A 290 15.67 -7.30 22.04
C ALA A 290 15.87 -8.24 23.25
N ARG A 291 16.27 -9.49 23.02
CA ARG A 291 16.59 -10.44 24.10
C ARG A 291 17.76 -9.96 24.97
N ALA A 292 18.82 -9.42 24.36
CA ALA A 292 19.94 -8.85 25.08
C ALA A 292 19.54 -7.63 25.93
N ALA A 293 18.53 -6.87 25.49
CA ALA A 293 17.95 -5.77 26.26
C ALA A 293 16.94 -6.23 27.34
N GLY A 294 16.72 -7.53 27.49
CA GLY A 294 15.85 -8.11 28.50
C GLY A 294 14.36 -8.10 28.13
N ALA A 295 14.05 -8.17 26.83
CA ALA A 295 12.67 -8.28 26.37
C ALA A 295 11.99 -9.54 26.93
N ALA A 296 10.80 -9.37 27.52
CA ALA A 296 9.96 -10.42 28.07
C ALA A 296 8.98 -10.96 27.01
N GLY A 297 8.58 -10.13 26.07
CA GLY A 297 7.70 -10.46 24.96
C GLY A 297 8.06 -9.68 23.69
N ILE A 298 7.47 -10.09 22.56
CA ILE A 298 7.65 -9.46 21.25
C ILE A 298 6.29 -9.12 20.63
N VAL A 299 6.14 -7.90 20.16
CA VAL A 299 5.13 -7.50 19.18
C VAL A 299 5.82 -7.44 17.81
N LEU A 300 5.45 -8.34 16.90
CA LEU A 300 5.88 -8.29 15.50
C LEU A 300 4.90 -7.38 14.73
N ASP A 301 5.34 -6.18 14.36
CA ASP A 301 4.52 -5.21 13.65
C ASP A 301 4.71 -5.35 12.12
N LEU A 302 3.67 -5.83 11.44
CA LEU A 302 3.58 -6.01 10.00
C LEU A 302 2.58 -5.04 9.36
N ARG A 303 2.13 -4.00 10.06
CA ARG A 303 1.23 -2.98 9.51
C ARG A 303 1.91 -2.24 8.36
N ALA A 304 1.15 -1.96 7.30
CA ALA A 304 1.62 -1.36 6.06
C ALA A 304 2.82 -2.10 5.41
N ASN A 305 3.01 -3.39 5.69
CA ASN A 305 4.03 -4.22 5.04
C ASN A 305 3.48 -4.83 3.75
N PRO A 306 3.98 -4.45 2.56
CA PRO A 306 3.44 -4.90 1.27
C PRO A 306 3.88 -6.33 0.90
N GLY A 307 4.68 -6.99 1.74
CA GLY A 307 5.30 -8.28 1.43
C GLY A 307 6.68 -8.15 0.80
N GLY A 308 6.99 -9.03 -0.14
CA GLY A 308 8.28 -9.14 -0.82
C GLY A 308 8.61 -10.57 -1.20
N TYR A 309 9.85 -11.01 -0.97
CA TYR A 309 10.29 -12.35 -1.28
C TYR A 309 9.67 -13.42 -0.38
N VAL A 310 9.15 -14.48 -0.98
CA VAL A 310 8.51 -15.60 -0.27
C VAL A 310 9.53 -16.39 0.57
N ASN A 311 10.75 -16.57 0.09
CA ASN A 311 11.81 -17.20 0.87
C ASN A 311 12.14 -16.42 2.16
N GLU A 312 12.20 -15.09 2.12
CA GLU A 312 12.35 -14.25 3.30
C GLU A 312 11.18 -14.45 4.28
N ALA A 313 9.94 -14.62 3.76
CA ALA A 313 8.79 -14.92 4.61
C ALA A 313 8.91 -16.27 5.32
N VAL A 314 9.37 -17.31 4.63
CA VAL A 314 9.63 -18.63 5.23
C VAL A 314 10.68 -18.52 6.34
N ASP A 315 11.78 -17.82 6.06
CA ASP A 315 12.88 -17.65 7.02
C ASP A 315 12.46 -16.78 8.23
N VAL A 316 11.63 -15.75 8.04
CA VAL A 316 11.08 -14.93 9.14
C VAL A 316 10.08 -15.75 9.97
N ALA A 317 9.14 -16.46 9.35
CA ALA A 317 8.21 -17.34 10.06
C ALA A 317 8.95 -18.39 10.90
N SER A 318 10.05 -18.91 10.36
CA SER A 318 10.90 -19.90 11.02
C SER A 318 11.59 -19.36 12.29
N GLN A 319 11.65 -18.04 12.48
CA GLN A 319 12.17 -17.48 13.74
C GLN A 319 11.17 -17.66 14.89
N PHE A 320 9.89 -17.75 14.59
CA PHE A 320 8.80 -17.81 15.57
C PHE A 320 8.15 -19.21 15.69
N LEU A 321 8.36 -20.08 14.70
CA LEU A 321 7.81 -21.43 14.62
C LEU A 321 8.91 -22.48 14.73
N GLY A 322 8.72 -23.48 15.61
CA GLY A 322 9.71 -24.53 15.80
C GLY A 322 9.66 -25.63 14.74
N SER A 323 8.52 -25.83 14.11
CA SER A 323 8.26 -26.87 13.09
C SER A 323 6.93 -26.62 12.41
N GLY A 324 6.63 -27.40 11.38
CA GLY A 324 5.37 -27.40 10.65
C GLY A 324 5.46 -26.69 9.30
N VAL A 325 4.31 -26.42 8.72
CA VAL A 325 4.16 -25.76 7.40
C VAL A 325 4.03 -24.26 7.59
N VAL A 326 4.72 -23.47 6.74
CA VAL A 326 4.58 -22.02 6.69
C VAL A 326 3.45 -21.63 5.73
N TYR A 327 3.40 -22.23 4.56
CA TYR A 327 2.32 -22.07 3.59
C TYR A 327 2.26 -23.26 2.62
N ILE A 328 1.17 -23.36 1.88
CA ILE A 328 1.00 -24.37 0.83
C ILE A 328 0.84 -23.64 -0.51
N SER A 329 1.72 -23.89 -1.48
CA SER A 329 1.51 -23.40 -2.84
C SER A 329 0.59 -24.36 -3.61
N GLN A 330 -0.28 -23.79 -4.47
CA GLN A 330 -1.18 -24.54 -5.34
C GLN A 330 -1.06 -24.03 -6.77
N ASP A 331 -0.62 -24.89 -7.68
CA ASP A 331 -0.49 -24.57 -9.09
C ASP A 331 -1.85 -24.59 -9.83
N ARG A 332 -1.83 -24.21 -11.11
CA ARG A 332 -3.02 -24.20 -11.99
C ARG A 332 -3.69 -25.57 -12.17
N SER A 333 -2.99 -26.67 -11.91
CA SER A 333 -3.55 -28.04 -11.96
C SER A 333 -4.22 -28.45 -10.65
N GLY A 334 -4.09 -27.63 -9.60
CA GLY A 334 -4.57 -27.93 -8.26
C GLY A 334 -3.57 -28.73 -7.42
N LYS A 335 -2.36 -29.02 -7.94
CA LYS A 335 -1.31 -29.69 -7.19
C LYS A 335 -0.83 -28.77 -6.07
N GLN A 336 -0.82 -29.29 -4.85
CA GLN A 336 -0.37 -28.59 -3.65
C GLN A 336 1.03 -29.05 -3.23
N VAL A 337 1.85 -28.06 -2.81
CA VAL A 337 3.20 -28.29 -2.27
C VAL A 337 3.32 -27.54 -0.95
N PRO A 338 3.51 -28.24 0.18
CA PRO A 338 3.77 -27.59 1.47
C PRO A 338 5.20 -27.02 1.50
N HIS A 339 5.35 -25.85 2.10
CA HIS A 339 6.62 -25.19 2.37
C HIS A 339 6.81 -25.15 3.89
N GLU A 340 7.82 -25.87 4.37
CA GLU A 340 8.01 -26.12 5.80
C GLU A 340 8.88 -25.06 6.46
N VAL A 341 8.79 -25.01 7.80
CA VAL A 341 9.66 -24.23 8.67
C VAL A 341 11.10 -24.71 8.52
N ALA A 342 12.03 -23.77 8.29
CA ALA A 342 13.45 -24.09 8.11
C ALA A 342 14.17 -24.54 9.40
N GLY A 343 13.54 -24.36 10.57
CA GLY A 343 14.10 -24.71 11.88
C GLY A 343 15.09 -23.67 12.42
N GLY A 344 15.51 -23.84 13.68
CA GLY A 344 16.55 -23.01 14.30
C GLY A 344 16.07 -21.61 14.74
N GLY A 345 14.77 -21.40 14.94
CA GLY A 345 14.18 -20.10 15.26
C GLY A 345 14.66 -19.50 16.59
N GLY A 346 14.99 -18.21 16.57
CA GLY A 346 15.49 -17.46 17.72
C GLY A 346 14.43 -16.97 18.71
N ALA A 347 13.13 -17.14 18.40
CA ALA A 347 12.01 -16.59 19.17
C ALA A 347 10.82 -17.56 19.29
N THR A 348 11.06 -18.86 19.28
CA THR A 348 10.00 -19.88 19.36
C THR A 348 9.36 -19.98 20.76
N ASP A 349 10.05 -19.54 21.78
CA ASP A 349 9.75 -19.69 23.22
C ASP A 349 9.25 -18.40 23.88
N ILE A 350 9.49 -17.24 23.28
CA ILE A 350 9.11 -15.94 23.84
C ILE A 350 7.63 -15.62 23.53
N PRO A 351 6.85 -15.04 24.47
CA PRO A 351 5.51 -14.51 24.18
C PRO A 351 5.51 -13.61 22.95
N LEU A 352 4.51 -13.79 22.07
CA LEU A 352 4.42 -13.12 20.77
C LEU A 352 3.01 -12.63 20.50
N VAL A 353 2.91 -11.44 19.91
CA VAL A 353 1.69 -10.91 19.27
C VAL A 353 2.09 -10.39 17.88
N VAL A 354 1.21 -10.53 16.90
CA VAL A 354 1.41 -9.99 15.54
C VAL A 354 0.42 -8.85 15.29
N LEU A 355 0.93 -7.69 14.84
CA LEU A 355 0.12 -6.55 14.41
C LEU A 355 -0.02 -6.53 12.90
N VAL A 356 -1.25 -6.36 12.41
CA VAL A 356 -1.59 -6.30 10.97
C VAL A 356 -2.59 -5.19 10.69
N ASP A 357 -2.66 -4.77 9.43
CA ASP A 357 -3.68 -3.83 8.94
C ASP A 357 -4.13 -4.17 7.50
N GLY A 358 -5.03 -3.38 6.93
CA GLY A 358 -5.51 -3.56 5.57
C GLY A 358 -4.47 -3.39 4.46
N GLN A 359 -3.24 -2.96 4.79
CA GLN A 359 -2.12 -2.84 3.87
C GLN A 359 -1.09 -3.96 4.07
N THR A 360 -1.26 -4.80 5.09
CA THR A 360 -0.46 -6.03 5.28
C THR A 360 -0.78 -6.99 4.14
N ALA A 361 0.22 -7.33 3.30
CA ALA A 361 -0.01 -8.05 2.06
C ALA A 361 1.04 -9.14 1.76
N SER A 362 0.69 -10.13 0.93
CA SER A 362 1.62 -11.10 0.33
C SER A 362 2.46 -11.86 1.38
N SER A 363 3.79 -11.76 1.33
CA SER A 363 4.73 -12.41 2.26
C SER A 363 4.43 -12.10 3.73
N ALA A 364 3.90 -10.90 4.04
CA ALA A 364 3.47 -10.56 5.39
C ALA A 364 2.23 -11.38 5.81
N GLU A 365 1.33 -11.66 4.87
CA GLU A 365 0.17 -12.51 5.11
C GLU A 365 0.58 -14.00 5.26
N ILE A 366 1.61 -14.45 4.53
CA ILE A 366 2.18 -15.80 4.70
C ILE A 366 2.68 -15.99 6.14
N VAL A 367 3.48 -15.06 6.65
CA VAL A 367 3.97 -15.09 8.04
C VAL A 367 2.83 -15.05 9.06
N THR A 368 1.90 -14.11 8.85
CA THR A 368 0.72 -13.95 9.73
C THR A 368 -0.13 -15.22 9.76
N GLY A 369 -0.44 -15.78 8.58
CA GLY A 369 -1.26 -16.99 8.45
C GLY A 369 -0.58 -18.24 9.06
N ALA A 370 0.74 -18.36 8.91
CA ALA A 370 1.52 -19.42 9.52
C ALA A 370 1.46 -19.35 11.05
N ILE A 371 1.72 -18.19 11.61
CA ILE A 371 1.70 -17.94 13.07
C ILE A 371 0.29 -18.16 13.64
N GLN A 372 -0.74 -17.63 12.96
CA GLN A 372 -2.13 -17.78 13.38
C GLN A 372 -2.60 -19.24 13.33
N ASP A 373 -2.32 -19.95 12.24
CA ASP A 373 -2.74 -21.35 12.08
C ASP A 373 -2.02 -22.30 13.04
N ALA A 374 -0.77 -22.00 13.39
CA ALA A 374 -0.03 -22.73 14.42
C ALA A 374 -0.54 -22.44 15.84
N GLY A 375 -1.39 -21.44 16.04
CA GLY A 375 -1.78 -20.98 17.37
C GLY A 375 -0.60 -20.40 18.17
N ARG A 376 0.45 -19.93 17.48
CA ARG A 376 1.69 -19.46 18.10
C ARG A 376 1.53 -18.10 18.78
N ALA A 377 0.70 -17.24 18.21
CA ALA A 377 0.46 -15.88 18.71
C ALA A 377 -0.93 -15.39 18.35
N THR A 378 -1.43 -14.43 19.14
CA THR A 378 -2.62 -13.66 18.81
C THR A 378 -2.29 -12.65 17.69
N VAL A 379 -3.11 -12.60 16.66
CA VAL A 379 -3.06 -11.59 15.59
C VAL A 379 -4.03 -10.47 15.94
N VAL A 380 -3.54 -9.23 15.99
CA VAL A 380 -4.30 -8.03 16.38
C VAL A 380 -4.29 -7.02 15.24
N GLY A 381 -5.39 -6.35 14.97
CA GLY A 381 -5.47 -5.26 13.98
C GLY A 381 -6.66 -5.35 13.07
N GLU A 382 -6.46 -5.10 11.77
CA GLU A 382 -7.51 -5.14 10.74
C GLU A 382 -7.30 -6.30 9.79
N THR A 383 -8.35 -6.69 9.06
CA THR A 383 -8.26 -7.73 8.01
C THR A 383 -7.21 -7.32 6.97
N THR A 384 -6.32 -8.24 6.62
CA THR A 384 -5.21 -7.99 5.70
C THR A 384 -5.68 -7.83 4.26
N TYR A 385 -4.78 -7.49 3.35
CA TYR A 385 -5.11 -7.12 1.96
C TYR A 385 -5.73 -8.26 1.14
N GLY A 386 -5.28 -9.51 1.31
CA GLY A 386 -5.80 -10.66 0.55
C GLY A 386 -5.08 -10.90 -0.78
N THR A 387 -3.76 -10.83 -0.80
CA THR A 387 -2.96 -11.11 -2.01
C THR A 387 -3.17 -12.53 -2.54
N GLY A 388 -2.95 -13.55 -1.74
CA GLY A 388 -3.29 -14.95 -2.03
C GLY A 388 -2.62 -15.62 -3.23
N THR A 389 -1.71 -14.94 -3.96
CA THR A 389 -1.00 -15.48 -5.12
C THR A 389 0.50 -15.26 -5.04
N VAL A 390 1.28 -16.21 -5.56
CA VAL A 390 2.70 -16.05 -5.83
C VAL A 390 2.86 -15.42 -7.21
N VAL A 391 3.57 -14.31 -7.29
CA VAL A 391 3.71 -13.52 -8.50
C VAL A 391 5.06 -13.79 -9.17
N GLY A 392 5.03 -14.34 -10.39
CA GLY A 392 6.19 -14.43 -11.28
C GLY A 392 6.36 -13.15 -12.09
N THR A 393 7.62 -12.79 -12.40
CA THR A 393 7.95 -11.68 -13.31
C THR A 393 8.55 -12.23 -14.58
N PHE A 394 7.96 -11.91 -15.73
CA PHE A 394 8.34 -12.41 -17.03
C PHE A 394 8.83 -11.24 -17.91
N PRO A 395 10.16 -11.15 -18.18
CA PRO A 395 10.71 -10.04 -18.93
C PRO A 395 10.28 -10.07 -20.40
N LEU A 396 10.06 -8.89 -20.97
CA LEU A 396 9.85 -8.70 -22.40
C LEU A 396 11.11 -8.13 -23.06
N SER A 397 11.15 -8.19 -24.40
CA SER A 397 12.36 -7.88 -25.18
C SER A 397 12.79 -6.41 -25.14
N ASP A 398 11.90 -5.50 -24.75
CA ASP A 398 12.14 -4.06 -24.62
C ASP A 398 12.60 -3.64 -23.20
N GLY A 399 12.79 -4.62 -22.29
CA GLY A 399 13.13 -4.38 -20.88
C GLY A 399 11.93 -4.13 -19.97
N SER A 400 10.71 -4.14 -20.52
CA SER A 400 9.48 -4.20 -19.74
C SER A 400 9.23 -5.63 -19.23
N ALA A 401 8.20 -5.84 -18.43
CA ALA A 401 7.84 -7.16 -17.94
C ALA A 401 6.33 -7.30 -17.73
N VAL A 402 5.88 -8.55 -17.77
CA VAL A 402 4.54 -8.93 -17.31
C VAL A 402 4.68 -9.65 -15.97
N THR A 403 3.97 -9.18 -14.95
CA THR A 403 3.78 -9.92 -13.71
C THR A 403 2.57 -10.83 -13.84
N ILE A 404 2.66 -12.05 -13.35
CA ILE A 404 1.58 -13.04 -13.45
C ILE A 404 1.47 -13.77 -12.11
N GLY A 405 0.26 -13.86 -11.57
CA GLY A 405 -0.03 -14.78 -10.48
C GLY A 405 0.08 -16.22 -10.99
N THR A 406 1.16 -16.92 -10.63
CA THR A 406 1.50 -18.25 -11.14
C THR A 406 0.95 -19.38 -10.28
N GLU A 407 0.83 -19.16 -8.99
CA GLU A 407 0.33 -20.11 -8.00
C GLU A 407 -0.57 -19.37 -7.01
N ARG A 408 -1.54 -20.07 -6.46
CA ARG A 408 -2.22 -19.64 -5.23
C ARG A 408 -1.40 -20.12 -4.04
N TRP A 409 -1.41 -19.36 -2.96
CA TRP A 409 -0.92 -19.86 -1.70
C TRP A 409 -2.07 -19.95 -0.68
N LEU A 410 -2.01 -20.98 0.13
CA LEU A 410 -2.96 -21.29 1.18
C LEU A 410 -2.21 -21.23 2.51
N THR A 411 -2.92 -20.89 3.57
CA THR A 411 -2.36 -21.03 4.93
C THR A 411 -2.08 -22.50 5.25
N PRO A 412 -1.32 -22.83 6.31
CA PRO A 412 -1.05 -24.21 6.70
C PRO A 412 -2.31 -25.07 6.88
N LYS A 413 -3.43 -24.49 7.31
CA LYS A 413 -4.73 -25.15 7.44
C LYS A 413 -5.53 -25.18 6.15
N GLY A 414 -4.96 -24.76 5.02
CA GLY A 414 -5.60 -24.79 3.71
C GLY A 414 -6.59 -23.65 3.44
N ARG A 415 -6.59 -22.59 4.25
CA ARG A 415 -7.44 -21.41 4.01
C ARG A 415 -6.93 -20.63 2.80
N ALA A 416 -7.81 -20.35 1.83
CA ALA A 416 -7.53 -19.39 0.76
C ALA A 416 -7.82 -17.99 1.28
N ILE A 417 -6.89 -17.07 1.03
CA ILE A 417 -7.02 -15.66 1.46
C ILE A 417 -7.18 -14.69 0.30
N TRP A 418 -7.09 -15.21 -0.92
CA TRP A 418 -7.17 -14.38 -2.13
C TRP A 418 -8.46 -13.56 -2.16
N ARG A 419 -8.31 -12.22 -2.17
CA ARG A 419 -9.38 -11.21 -2.12
C ARG A 419 -10.17 -11.15 -0.80
N GLU A 420 -9.85 -11.97 0.17
CA GLU A 420 -10.55 -12.03 1.46
C GLU A 420 -9.66 -11.51 2.60
N GLY A 421 -8.35 -11.73 2.50
CA GLY A 421 -7.39 -11.42 3.55
C GLY A 421 -7.47 -12.39 4.74
N LEU A 422 -6.61 -12.15 5.71
CA LEU A 422 -6.63 -12.83 7.00
C LEU A 422 -7.38 -11.96 8.02
N THR A 423 -8.42 -12.51 8.61
CA THR A 423 -9.10 -11.86 9.72
C THR A 423 -8.25 -12.04 10.99
N PRO A 424 -7.90 -10.94 11.70
CA PRO A 424 -7.14 -11.04 12.95
C PRO A 424 -7.98 -11.72 14.05
N ASP A 425 -7.32 -12.32 15.04
CA ASP A 425 -7.99 -12.91 16.20
C ASP A 425 -8.67 -11.84 17.06
N GLN A 426 -8.08 -10.65 17.11
CA GLN A 426 -8.64 -9.47 17.75
C GLN A 426 -8.70 -8.30 16.76
N THR A 427 -9.89 -7.99 16.27
CA THR A 427 -10.11 -6.86 15.37
C THR A 427 -10.06 -5.55 16.13
N VAL A 428 -9.12 -4.68 15.73
CA VAL A 428 -8.96 -3.32 16.28
C VAL A 428 -8.65 -2.38 15.13
N ALA A 429 -9.55 -1.44 14.86
CA ALA A 429 -9.33 -0.42 13.84
C ALA A 429 -8.63 0.82 14.43
N LEU A 430 -7.82 1.48 13.63
CA LEU A 430 -7.37 2.85 13.93
C LEU A 430 -8.50 3.84 13.62
N ALA A 431 -8.62 4.87 14.45
CA ALA A 431 -9.54 5.95 14.16
C ALA A 431 -9.11 6.70 12.88
N GLN A 432 -10.08 7.24 12.14
CA GLN A 432 -9.79 7.97 10.91
C GLN A 432 -8.82 9.13 11.15
N GLY A 433 -7.77 9.22 10.34
CA GLY A 433 -6.73 10.26 10.46
C GLY A 433 -5.71 10.00 11.57
N VAL A 434 -5.79 8.88 12.27
CA VAL A 434 -4.77 8.46 13.23
C VAL A 434 -3.71 7.64 12.52
N SER A 435 -2.47 8.00 12.74
CA SER A 435 -1.31 7.23 12.30
C SER A 435 -0.86 6.27 13.41
N PHE A 436 -0.44 5.07 13.04
CA PHE A 436 0.16 4.15 13.99
C PHE A 436 1.59 4.58 14.38
N LEU A 437 2.01 4.18 15.57
CA LEU A 437 3.36 4.41 16.07
C LEU A 437 4.34 3.40 15.50
N VAL A 438 5.59 3.85 15.31
CA VAL A 438 6.73 2.98 15.00
C VAL A 438 7.76 3.03 16.13
N PRO A 439 8.66 2.03 16.27
CA PRO A 439 9.67 2.00 17.33
C PRO A 439 10.51 3.28 17.46
N ASP A 440 10.79 3.96 16.34
CA ASP A 440 11.56 5.21 16.30
C ASP A 440 10.84 6.38 16.98
N ASP A 441 9.50 6.32 17.11
CA ASP A 441 8.70 7.36 17.77
C ASP A 441 8.75 7.27 19.29
N PHE A 442 9.12 6.11 19.85
CA PHE A 442 8.99 5.83 21.28
C PHE A 442 9.82 6.76 22.17
N ALA A 443 10.99 7.17 21.68
CA ALA A 443 11.84 8.10 22.40
C ALA A 443 11.23 9.52 22.57
N ALA A 444 10.29 9.88 21.71
CA ALA A 444 9.60 11.16 21.74
C ALA A 444 8.31 11.14 22.58
N LEU A 445 7.87 9.97 23.05
CA LEU A 445 6.65 9.85 23.85
C LEU A 445 6.84 10.46 25.24
N GLY A 446 5.87 11.27 25.68
CA GLY A 446 5.86 11.85 27.02
C GLY A 446 5.56 10.83 28.14
N ALA A 447 5.33 11.34 29.34
CA ALA A 447 5.09 10.52 30.55
C ALA A 447 3.91 9.53 30.44
N GLY A 448 2.98 9.74 29.51
CA GLY A 448 1.87 8.82 29.24
C GLY A 448 2.29 7.59 28.44
N GLY A 449 3.49 7.58 27.87
CA GLY A 449 3.95 6.49 27.01
C GLY A 449 2.96 6.14 25.89
N ILE A 450 2.93 4.87 25.49
CA ILE A 450 2.01 4.36 24.44
C ILE A 450 0.55 4.50 24.88
N ALA A 451 0.23 4.31 26.16
CA ALA A 451 -1.13 4.43 26.68
C ALA A 451 -1.74 5.83 26.49
N GLY A 452 -0.91 6.87 26.40
CA GLY A 452 -1.33 8.26 26.16
C GLY A 452 -1.52 8.60 24.67
N THR A 453 -1.33 7.66 23.77
CA THR A 453 -1.42 7.88 22.32
C THR A 453 -2.77 7.43 21.76
N GLN A 454 -2.98 7.64 20.46
CA GLN A 454 -4.20 7.20 19.75
C GLN A 454 -4.00 5.87 18.99
N ASP A 455 -2.83 5.22 19.10
CA ASP A 455 -2.59 3.91 18.48
C ASP A 455 -3.29 2.80 19.27
N ALA A 456 -4.57 2.63 19.03
CA ALA A 456 -5.38 1.62 19.69
C ALA A 456 -4.93 0.19 19.38
N GLN A 457 -4.34 -0.04 18.20
CA GLN A 457 -3.83 -1.35 17.77
C GLN A 457 -2.61 -1.76 18.59
N LEU A 458 -1.61 -0.88 18.71
CA LEU A 458 -0.42 -1.16 19.50
C LEU A 458 -0.77 -1.31 20.98
N GLN A 459 -1.68 -0.49 21.52
CA GLN A 459 -2.18 -0.66 22.89
C GLN A 459 -2.86 -2.01 23.10
N ALA A 460 -3.66 -2.47 22.13
CA ALA A 460 -4.32 -3.78 22.20
C ALA A 460 -3.31 -4.92 22.12
N ALA A 461 -2.30 -4.79 21.25
CA ALA A 461 -1.23 -5.78 21.11
C ALA A 461 -0.44 -5.95 22.42
N LEU A 462 -0.06 -4.85 23.08
CA LEU A 462 0.65 -4.90 24.35
C LEU A 462 -0.21 -5.53 25.47
N ARG A 463 -1.53 -5.23 25.52
CA ARG A 463 -2.44 -5.91 26.47
C ARG A 463 -2.55 -7.41 26.20
N SER A 464 -2.58 -7.82 24.93
CA SER A 464 -2.63 -9.24 24.55
C SER A 464 -1.33 -9.94 24.90
N LEU A 465 -0.20 -9.25 24.77
CA LEU A 465 1.12 -9.76 25.12
C LEU A 465 1.24 -9.97 26.65
N ASP A 466 0.79 -9.02 27.46
CA ASP A 466 0.67 -9.14 28.92
C ASP A 466 -0.09 -10.41 29.35
N VAL A 467 -1.19 -10.75 28.65
CA VAL A 467 -1.95 -11.98 28.93
C VAL A 467 -1.14 -13.21 28.57
N ALA A 468 -0.44 -13.21 27.44
CA ALA A 468 0.40 -14.32 27.00
C ALA A 468 1.59 -14.54 27.95
N GLU A 469 2.21 -13.49 28.46
CA GLU A 469 3.31 -13.55 29.42
C GLU A 469 2.88 -14.16 30.76
N ARG A 470 1.72 -13.76 31.28
CA ARG A 470 1.16 -14.35 32.50
C ARG A 470 0.84 -15.82 32.35
N ALA A 471 0.33 -16.22 31.18
CA ALA A 471 0.06 -17.62 30.88
C ALA A 471 1.36 -18.43 30.82
N ALA A 472 2.44 -17.88 30.24
CA ALA A 472 3.75 -18.51 30.15
C ALA A 472 4.47 -18.62 31.51
N SER A 473 4.24 -17.68 32.45
CA SER A 473 4.88 -17.67 33.79
C SER A 473 4.09 -18.40 34.87
N GLY A 474 2.83 -18.76 34.63
CA GLY A 474 1.96 -19.45 35.60
C GLY A 474 1.82 -20.95 35.37
N GLY A 475 2.47 -21.53 34.37
CA GLY A 475 2.58 -22.98 34.11
C GLY A 475 3.95 -23.50 34.49
#